data_3e55132d0d5f0bcaeb3c3e1fce46d0c2
#
_entry.id   3e55132d0d5f0bcaeb3c3e1fce46d0c2
#
_cell.length_a   1.000
_cell.length_b   1.000
_cell.length_c   1.000
_cell.angle_alpha   90.00
_cell.angle_beta   90.00
_cell.angle_gamma   90.00
#
_symmetry.space_group_name_H-M   'P 1'
#
loop_
_entity.id
_entity.type
_entity.pdbx_description
1 polymer ?
#
loop_
_entity_poly.entity_id
_entity_poly.type
_entity_poly.pdbx_seq_one_letter_code
_entity_poly.pdbx_strand_id
1 'polypeptide(L)' 'DAEVFDTLVALGYTEREARKALAAIPLHIEGRDARLKAALSSK' A
#
# COMPACT_ATOMS: atom_id res chain seq x y z
N ASP A 1 -5.01 4.28 -2.15
CA ASP A 1 -4.60 5.57 -2.67
C ASP A 1 -3.64 5.44 -3.83
N ALA A 2 -3.77 6.31 -4.80
CA ALA A 2 -2.95 6.22 -6.00
C ALA A 2 -1.46 6.36 -5.69
N GLU A 3 -1.11 7.24 -4.76
CA GLU A 3 0.30 7.44 -4.43
C GLU A 3 0.93 6.20 -3.80
N VAL A 4 0.21 5.58 -2.89
CA VAL A 4 0.72 4.36 -2.26
C VAL A 4 0.76 3.24 -3.27
N PHE A 5 -0.27 3.14 -4.11
CA PHE A 5 -0.31 2.14 -5.16
C PHE A 5 0.90 2.28 -6.10
N ASP A 6 1.14 3.51 -6.56
CA ASP A 6 2.26 3.77 -7.47
C ASP A 6 3.60 3.42 -6.82
N THR A 7 3.74 3.75 -5.54
CA THR A 7 4.97 3.45 -4.83
C THR A 7 5.19 1.94 -4.74
N LEU A 8 4.13 1.19 -4.44
CA LEU A 8 4.25 -0.26 -4.35
C LEU A 8 4.65 -0.86 -5.68
N VAL A 9 4.05 -0.38 -6.78
CA VAL A 9 4.42 -0.86 -8.11
C VAL A 9 5.86 -0.52 -8.41
N ALA A 10 6.31 0.66 -8.05
CA ALA A 10 7.69 1.07 -8.26
C ALA A 10 8.67 0.20 -7.49
N LEU A 11 8.24 -0.35 -6.36
CA LEU A 11 9.07 -1.23 -5.57
C LEU A 11 9.09 -2.67 -6.09
N GLY A 12 8.33 -2.95 -7.13
CA GLY A 12 8.33 -4.26 -7.74
C GLY A 12 7.07 -5.08 -7.51
N TYR A 13 6.07 -4.51 -6.86
CA TYR A 13 4.80 -5.20 -6.67
C TYR A 13 4.02 -5.21 -7.97
N THR A 14 3.29 -6.29 -8.24
CA THR A 14 2.37 -6.29 -9.36
C THR A 14 1.14 -5.47 -8.98
N GLU A 15 0.33 -5.13 -10.00
CA GLU A 15 -0.91 -4.40 -9.73
C GLU A 15 -1.79 -5.16 -8.75
N ARG A 16 -1.89 -6.47 -8.94
CA ARG A 16 -2.71 -7.30 -8.06
C ARG A 16 -2.19 -7.25 -6.63
N GLU A 17 -0.87 -7.38 -6.47
CA GLU A 17 -0.27 -7.34 -5.16
C GLU A 17 -0.45 -5.98 -4.50
N ALA A 18 -0.30 -4.92 -5.27
CA ALA A 18 -0.47 -3.57 -4.75
C ALA A 18 -1.91 -3.35 -4.27
N ARG A 19 -2.89 -3.82 -5.05
CA ARG A 19 -4.29 -3.68 -4.66
C ARG A 19 -4.59 -4.47 -3.40
N LYS A 20 -4.03 -5.67 -3.30
CA LYS A 20 -4.23 -6.50 -2.13
C LYS A 20 -3.63 -5.85 -0.90
N ALA A 21 -2.44 -5.27 -1.04
CA ALA A 21 -1.81 -4.58 0.07
C ALA A 21 -2.63 -3.38 0.52
N LEU A 22 -3.15 -2.61 -0.43
CA LEU A 22 -3.99 -1.46 -0.10
C LEU A 22 -5.26 -1.88 0.63
N ALA A 23 -5.86 -2.98 0.20
CA ALA A 23 -7.08 -3.47 0.83
C ALA A 23 -6.82 -3.93 2.26
N ALA A 24 -5.60 -4.30 2.57
CA ALA A 24 -5.24 -4.75 3.91
C ALA A 24 -4.98 -3.61 4.88
N ILE A 25 -4.85 -2.38 4.38
CA ILE A 25 -4.58 -1.23 5.24
C ILE A 25 -5.85 -0.84 6.00
N PRO A 26 -5.79 -0.77 7.35
CA PRO A 26 -6.95 -0.34 8.12
C PRO A 26 -7.38 1.08 7.73
N LEU A 27 -8.68 1.33 7.75
CA LEU A 27 -9.22 2.62 7.35
C LEU A 27 -8.79 3.76 8.26
N HIS A 28 -8.47 3.46 9.50
CA HIS A 28 -8.08 4.49 10.46
C HIS A 28 -6.64 4.98 10.25
N ILE A 29 -5.87 4.28 9.43
CA ILE A 29 -4.50 4.71 9.15
C ILE A 29 -4.56 5.90 8.20
N GLU A 30 -4.00 7.01 8.61
CA GLU A 30 -3.97 8.23 7.82
C GLU A 30 -2.54 8.63 7.54
N GLY A 31 -2.37 9.34 6.42
CA GLY A 31 -1.05 9.77 6.02
C GLY A 31 -0.39 8.77 5.09
N ARG A 32 0.22 9.30 4.03
CA ARG A 32 0.82 8.47 3.01
C ARG A 32 1.90 7.54 3.56
N ASP A 33 2.76 8.09 4.41
CA ASP A 33 3.86 7.29 4.95
C ASP A 33 3.34 6.16 5.84
N ALA A 34 2.36 6.46 6.66
CA ALA A 34 1.78 5.46 7.55
C ALA A 34 1.08 4.36 6.75
N ARG A 35 0.34 4.75 5.71
CA ARG A 35 -0.35 3.78 4.88
C ARG A 35 0.62 2.91 4.11
N LEU A 36 1.68 3.51 3.58
CA LEU A 36 2.70 2.75 2.86
C LEU A 36 3.37 1.75 3.80
N LYS A 37 3.71 2.18 4.99
CA LYS A 37 4.34 1.31 5.98
C LYS A 37 3.43 0.15 6.33
N ALA A 38 2.13 0.43 6.50
CA ALA A 38 1.16 -0.62 6.80
C ALA A 38 1.04 -1.61 5.65
N ALA A 39 1.05 -1.12 4.43
CA ALA A 39 0.98 -1.99 3.26
C ALA A 39 2.18 -2.91 3.18
N LEU A 40 3.36 -2.38 3.45
CA LEU A 40 4.57 -3.18 3.42
C LEU A 40 4.60 -4.21 4.54
N SER A 41 4.03 -3.87 5.70
CA SER A 41 4.01 -4.77 6.84
C SER A 41 3.04 -5.92 6.68
N SER A 42 2.04 -5.77 5.83
CA SER A 42 1.02 -6.81 5.66
C SER A 42 1.46 -7.93 4.75
N LYS A 43 2.64 -7.84 4.27
CA LYS A 43 3.16 -8.81 3.32
C LYS A 43 3.39 -10.18 3.96
#